data_0896bd4656732c1ce51eb19fae87c24f
#
_entry.id   0896bd4656732c1ce51eb19fae87c24f
#
_cell.length_a   1.000
_cell.length_b   1.000
_cell.length_c   1.000
_cell.angle_alpha   90.00
_cell.angle_beta   90.00
_cell.angle_gamma   90.00
#
_symmetry.space_group_name_H-M   'P 1'
#
loop_
_entity.id
_entity.type
_entity.pdbx_description
1 polymer ?
#
loop_
_entity_poly.entity_id
_entity_poly.type
_entity_poly.pdbx_seq_one_letter_code
_entity_poly.pdbx_strand_id
1 'polypeptide(L)'
;KGEQKTLKVTVHPGNAYVRTITYATSNSSVVTVSRTGKITAKAPGLVKITVTADGGKKIKNTIQVYVRDKKTGTSNAPLSGSSGTILHRGLSLEAPENTLPAFSLAGQKGAKYVETDVRQLKDGTFVIFHDSNLLRMCGVDKRIENLTYQEVKKYPVITGTNASAYKNNIIPTLEQYLQCCNKYSMTPVIEIKSNLDQNGVAKFNQIIKKSRKSPVVISFKEEPLIMLRQINRTVSIQWILRDQITSAALNECARYKFDVSAQYGCTNRATIARAHSKNIKVALWLFTDSRIADCYKNWGTDYLTCERMM
;
A
#
# COMPACT_ATOMS: atom_id res chain seq x y z
N LYS A 1 -23.15 -1.12 16.22
CA LYS A 1 -23.96 -2.11 15.49
C LYS A 1 -25.43 -1.69 15.58
N GLY A 2 -26.14 -1.66 14.43
CA GLY A 2 -27.56 -1.24 14.38
C GLY A 2 -27.79 0.25 14.16
N GLU A 3 -26.77 1.12 14.26
CA GLU A 3 -26.90 2.54 13.96
C GLU A 3 -27.31 2.75 12.49
N GLN A 4 -28.23 3.67 12.28
CA GLN A 4 -28.79 3.98 10.96
C GLN A 4 -28.64 5.45 10.63
N LYS A 5 -28.34 5.75 9.37
CA LYS A 5 -28.34 7.11 8.81
C LYS A 5 -28.90 7.07 7.39
N THR A 6 -29.57 8.12 6.97
CA THR A 6 -30.03 8.26 5.59
C THR A 6 -29.09 9.19 4.83
N LEU A 7 -28.65 8.75 3.66
CA LEU A 7 -27.83 9.56 2.78
C LEU A 7 -28.69 10.65 2.14
N LYS A 8 -28.26 11.90 2.29
CA LYS A 8 -28.87 13.03 1.57
C LYS A 8 -28.17 13.13 0.21
N VAL A 9 -28.93 12.89 -0.86
CA VAL A 9 -28.43 13.00 -2.23
C VAL A 9 -29.01 14.25 -2.86
N THR A 10 -28.17 15.09 -3.45
CA THR A 10 -28.56 16.26 -4.22
C THR A 10 -28.05 16.11 -5.64
N VAL A 11 -28.89 16.34 -6.63
CA VAL A 11 -28.54 16.28 -8.05
C VAL A 11 -28.40 17.70 -8.59
N HIS A 12 -27.33 17.99 -9.28
CA HIS A 12 -27.08 19.27 -9.92
C HIS A 12 -26.89 19.09 -11.44
N PRO A 13 -27.35 20.06 -12.26
CA PRO A 13 -28.20 21.22 -11.89
C PRO A 13 -29.57 20.79 -11.39
N GLY A 14 -30.25 21.64 -10.63
CA GLY A 14 -31.55 21.34 -10.00
C GLY A 14 -32.68 20.95 -10.97
N ASN A 15 -32.54 21.29 -12.24
CA ASN A 15 -33.44 20.91 -13.35
C ASN A 15 -32.99 19.62 -14.09
N ALA A 16 -31.97 18.91 -13.60
CA ALA A 16 -31.53 17.68 -14.22
C ALA A 16 -32.65 16.62 -14.16
N TYR A 17 -32.93 15.97 -15.30
CA TYR A 17 -33.88 14.89 -15.36
C TYR A 17 -33.22 13.59 -14.82
N VAL A 18 -33.66 13.14 -13.66
CA VAL A 18 -33.20 11.91 -13.04
C VAL A 18 -34.36 10.96 -12.88
N ARG A 19 -34.28 9.77 -13.50
CA ARG A 19 -35.34 8.74 -13.42
C ARG A 19 -35.23 7.92 -12.15
N THR A 20 -34.00 7.51 -11.79
CA THR A 20 -33.78 6.66 -10.63
C THR A 20 -32.47 7.01 -9.94
N ILE A 21 -32.46 6.85 -8.60
CA ILE A 21 -31.26 6.85 -7.79
C ILE A 21 -31.12 5.45 -7.17
N THR A 22 -29.99 4.83 -7.38
CA THR A 22 -29.68 3.51 -6.81
C THR A 22 -28.45 3.59 -5.93
N TYR A 23 -28.38 2.67 -4.96
CA TYR A 23 -27.32 2.61 -3.97
C TYR A 23 -26.72 1.22 -3.93
N ALA A 24 -25.41 1.12 -3.82
CA ALA A 24 -24.69 -0.13 -3.64
C ALA A 24 -23.60 0.04 -2.57
N THR A 25 -23.39 -1.00 -1.77
CA THR A 25 -22.28 -1.06 -0.80
C THR A 25 -21.20 -1.99 -1.32
N SER A 26 -19.93 -1.65 -1.08
CA SER A 26 -18.81 -2.54 -1.38
C SER A 26 -18.73 -3.74 -0.44
N ASN A 27 -19.38 -3.67 0.74
CA ASN A 27 -19.40 -4.78 1.70
C ASN A 27 -20.68 -4.73 2.56
N SER A 28 -21.63 -5.61 2.26
CA SER A 28 -22.92 -5.69 2.97
C SER A 28 -22.82 -6.32 4.36
N SER A 29 -21.71 -6.98 4.70
CA SER A 29 -21.46 -7.49 6.06
C SER A 29 -21.07 -6.37 7.02
N VAL A 30 -20.56 -5.25 6.54
CA VAL A 30 -20.18 -4.07 7.30
C VAL A 30 -21.31 -3.02 7.34
N VAL A 31 -21.85 -2.69 6.16
CA VAL A 31 -22.98 -1.75 6.04
C VAL A 31 -23.94 -2.25 4.97
N THR A 32 -25.23 -2.28 5.28
CA THR A 32 -26.27 -2.42 4.25
C THR A 32 -26.82 -1.06 3.88
N VAL A 33 -27.26 -0.90 2.62
CA VAL A 33 -27.95 0.29 2.14
C VAL A 33 -29.28 -0.08 1.51
N SER A 34 -30.36 0.60 1.87
CA SER A 34 -31.69 0.38 1.27
C SER A 34 -31.85 1.12 -0.06
N ARG A 35 -32.94 0.82 -0.77
CA ARG A 35 -33.32 1.54 -1.99
C ARG A 35 -33.58 3.04 -1.75
N THR A 36 -33.87 3.45 -0.52
CA THR A 36 -34.11 4.84 -0.11
C THR A 36 -32.83 5.54 0.42
N GLY A 37 -31.66 4.90 0.29
CA GLY A 37 -30.39 5.45 0.77
C GLY A 37 -30.20 5.35 2.29
N LYS A 38 -31.04 4.58 3.01
CA LYS A 38 -30.86 4.34 4.44
C LYS A 38 -29.74 3.31 4.65
N ILE A 39 -28.65 3.73 5.29
CA ILE A 39 -27.53 2.88 5.63
C ILE A 39 -27.71 2.32 7.05
N THR A 40 -27.32 1.07 7.24
CA THR A 40 -27.38 0.38 8.55
C THR A 40 -26.02 -0.27 8.83
N ALA A 41 -25.40 0.12 9.95
CA ALA A 41 -24.15 -0.45 10.40
C ALA A 41 -24.36 -1.88 10.94
N LYS A 42 -23.63 -2.85 10.38
CA LYS A 42 -23.68 -4.28 10.76
C LYS A 42 -22.48 -4.70 11.59
N ALA A 43 -21.28 -4.30 11.16
CA ALA A 43 -20.02 -4.61 11.81
C ALA A 43 -19.04 -3.43 11.65
N PRO A 44 -18.01 -3.33 12.52
CA PRO A 44 -16.93 -2.37 12.32
C PRO A 44 -16.22 -2.60 10.97
N GLY A 45 -15.86 -1.51 10.31
CA GLY A 45 -15.17 -1.56 9.02
C GLY A 45 -15.34 -0.30 8.20
N LEU A 46 -14.62 -0.25 7.09
CA LEU A 46 -14.75 0.79 6.09
C LEU A 46 -15.41 0.22 4.84
N VAL A 47 -16.40 0.91 4.30
CA VAL A 47 -17.06 0.56 3.03
C VAL A 47 -17.18 1.77 2.13
N LYS A 48 -17.24 1.52 0.82
CA LYS A 48 -17.68 2.52 -0.18
C LYS A 48 -19.17 2.31 -0.46
N ILE A 49 -19.95 3.36 -0.34
CA ILE A 49 -21.32 3.40 -0.85
C ILE A 49 -21.28 4.12 -2.19
N THR A 50 -21.70 3.44 -3.25
CA THR A 50 -21.83 4.03 -4.58
C THR A 50 -23.28 4.48 -4.77
N VAL A 51 -23.46 5.72 -5.09
CA VAL A 51 -24.75 6.32 -5.50
C VAL A 51 -24.71 6.46 -7.01
N THR A 52 -25.72 5.92 -7.71
CA THR A 52 -25.85 6.05 -9.14
C THR A 52 -27.16 6.79 -9.46
N ALA A 53 -27.06 7.91 -10.15
CA ALA A 53 -28.18 8.65 -10.72
C ALA A 53 -28.30 8.28 -12.21
N ASP A 54 -29.48 7.89 -12.64
CA ASP A 54 -29.79 7.51 -14.03
C ASP A 54 -30.82 8.47 -14.62
N GLY A 55 -30.36 9.29 -15.57
CA GLY A 55 -31.16 10.23 -16.36
C GLY A 55 -30.95 10.04 -17.87
N GLY A 56 -30.57 8.83 -18.29
CA GLY A 56 -30.15 8.51 -19.65
C GLY A 56 -28.64 8.33 -19.78
N LYS A 57 -27.86 9.01 -18.94
CA LYS A 57 -26.44 8.69 -18.65
C LYS A 57 -26.31 8.36 -17.18
N LYS A 58 -25.66 7.25 -16.87
CA LYS A 58 -25.41 6.83 -15.48
C LYS A 58 -24.25 7.62 -14.89
N ILE A 59 -24.56 8.51 -13.93
CA ILE A 59 -23.55 9.25 -13.16
C ILE A 59 -23.39 8.56 -11.81
N LYS A 60 -22.14 8.26 -11.44
CA LYS A 60 -21.81 7.61 -10.19
C LYS A 60 -21.00 8.55 -9.30
N ASN A 61 -21.32 8.55 -8.01
CA ASN A 61 -20.51 9.15 -6.96
C ASN A 61 -20.34 8.14 -5.83
N THR A 62 -19.22 8.21 -5.10
CA THR A 62 -18.93 7.30 -3.99
C THR A 62 -18.64 8.08 -2.72
N ILE A 63 -19.14 7.56 -1.59
CA ILE A 63 -18.76 8.02 -0.26
C ILE A 63 -18.14 6.87 0.53
N GLN A 64 -17.19 7.18 1.39
CA GLN A 64 -16.65 6.23 2.34
C GLN A 64 -17.47 6.31 3.64
N VAL A 65 -17.88 5.16 4.15
CA VAL A 65 -18.59 5.03 5.43
C VAL A 65 -17.73 4.17 6.35
N TYR A 66 -17.29 4.78 7.44
CA TYR A 66 -16.55 4.12 8.48
C TYR A 66 -17.47 3.78 9.65
N VAL A 67 -17.59 2.49 9.97
CA VAL A 67 -18.31 1.99 11.13
C VAL A 67 -17.32 1.73 12.26
N ARG A 68 -17.41 2.52 13.32
CA ARG A 68 -16.61 2.34 14.55
C ARG A 68 -17.16 1.19 15.39
N ASP A 69 -16.26 0.47 16.08
CA ASP A 69 -16.66 -0.36 17.20
C ASP A 69 -17.00 0.58 18.37
N LYS A 70 -18.24 0.56 18.86
CA LYS A 70 -18.53 1.16 20.16
C LYS A 70 -17.78 0.29 21.18
N LYS A 71 -16.76 0.82 21.82
CA LYS A 71 -16.17 0.22 23.01
C LYS A 71 -17.28 0.04 24.04
N THR A 72 -17.86 -1.12 24.09
CA THR A 72 -18.42 -1.64 25.35
C THR A 72 -17.20 -1.91 26.21
N GLY A 73 -17.16 -1.36 27.44
CA GLY A 73 -16.01 -1.34 28.34
C GLY A 73 -15.51 -2.70 28.83
N THR A 74 -15.28 -3.64 27.95
CA THR A 74 -14.57 -4.89 28.19
C THR A 74 -13.26 -4.83 27.42
N SER A 75 -12.18 -4.96 28.15
CA SER A 75 -10.80 -4.98 27.72
C SER A 75 -10.61 -5.79 26.43
N ASN A 76 -10.60 -5.11 25.29
CA ASN A 76 -9.87 -5.62 24.15
C ASN A 76 -8.43 -5.16 24.37
N ALA A 77 -7.65 -5.96 25.08
CA ALA A 77 -6.21 -5.85 25.01
C ALA A 77 -5.82 -5.74 23.53
N PRO A 78 -4.92 -4.82 23.13
CA PRO A 78 -4.36 -4.85 21.79
C PRO A 78 -3.86 -6.27 21.58
N LEU A 79 -4.22 -6.89 20.45
CA LEU A 79 -3.55 -8.11 20.03
C LEU A 79 -2.08 -7.74 20.04
N SER A 80 -1.29 -8.36 20.90
CA SER A 80 0.07 -7.98 21.27
C SER A 80 0.95 -7.81 20.04
N GLY A 81 1.22 -6.57 19.70
CA GLY A 81 2.12 -6.19 18.63
C GLY A 81 2.04 -4.68 18.41
N SER A 82 3.13 -3.97 18.63
CA SER A 82 3.22 -2.58 18.23
C SER A 82 3.14 -2.50 16.71
N SER A 83 2.05 -1.99 16.17
CA SER A 83 1.91 -1.77 14.72
C SER A 83 3.05 -0.91 14.20
N GLY A 84 3.81 -1.41 13.23
CA GLY A 84 4.85 -0.64 12.57
C GLY A 84 4.26 0.30 11.52
N THR A 85 4.65 1.57 11.54
CA THR A 85 4.35 2.49 10.43
C THR A 85 5.42 2.36 9.35
N ILE A 86 5.00 2.10 8.11
CA ILE A 86 5.86 2.04 6.91
C ILE A 86 5.62 3.33 6.12
N LEU A 87 6.65 4.10 5.84
CA LEU A 87 6.55 5.28 4.99
C LEU A 87 6.61 4.90 3.51
N HIS A 88 5.54 5.17 2.78
CA HIS A 88 5.36 4.86 1.36
C HIS A 88 6.24 5.73 0.47
N ARG A 89 7.19 5.11 -0.24
CA ARG A 89 8.16 5.77 -1.13
C ARG A 89 9.00 6.85 -0.45
N GLY A 90 9.32 6.64 0.83
CA GLY A 90 9.96 7.64 1.67
C GLY A 90 8.97 8.65 2.24
N LEU A 91 9.45 9.83 2.64
CA LEU A 91 8.59 10.93 3.10
C LEU A 91 8.09 11.74 1.90
N SER A 92 7.24 11.09 1.07
CA SER A 92 6.80 11.56 -0.24
C SER A 92 5.94 12.83 -0.23
N LEU A 93 5.41 13.22 0.95
CA LEU A 93 4.71 14.49 1.13
C LEU A 93 5.67 15.69 1.37
N GLU A 94 6.97 15.46 1.52
CA GLU A 94 7.96 16.51 1.77
C GLU A 94 9.08 16.55 0.72
N ALA A 95 9.30 15.44 -0.01
CA ALA A 95 10.26 15.35 -1.11
C ALA A 95 9.71 14.43 -2.23
N PRO A 96 10.26 14.47 -3.45
CA PRO A 96 9.81 13.60 -4.51
C PRO A 96 9.89 12.12 -4.12
N GLU A 97 8.82 11.35 -4.40
CA GLU A 97 8.73 9.93 -4.09
C GLU A 97 9.92 9.13 -4.64
N ASN A 98 10.29 8.04 -3.94
CA ASN A 98 11.32 7.11 -4.40
C ASN A 98 12.69 7.77 -4.68
N THR A 99 13.06 8.77 -3.90
CA THR A 99 14.34 9.49 -4.05
C THR A 99 15.16 9.49 -2.76
N LEU A 100 16.48 9.67 -2.87
CA LEU A 100 17.34 9.74 -1.69
C LEU A 100 16.96 10.89 -0.73
N PRO A 101 16.53 12.08 -1.20
CA PRO A 101 15.97 13.10 -0.33
C PRO A 101 14.78 12.61 0.51
N ALA A 102 13.78 11.95 -0.12
CA ALA A 102 12.61 11.44 0.59
C ALA A 102 12.97 10.38 1.64
N PHE A 103 13.92 9.49 1.32
CA PHE A 103 14.41 8.48 2.28
C PHE A 103 15.24 9.10 3.40
N SER A 104 16.07 10.09 3.09
CA SER A 104 16.88 10.79 4.11
C SER A 104 16.00 11.57 5.09
N LEU A 105 14.98 12.27 4.60
CA LEU A 105 13.98 12.95 5.44
C LEU A 105 13.22 11.95 6.33
N ALA A 106 12.82 10.81 5.79
CA ALA A 106 12.19 9.74 6.57
C ALA A 106 13.10 9.30 7.73
N GLY A 107 14.37 9.06 7.45
CA GLY A 107 15.36 8.66 8.45
C GLY A 107 15.66 9.76 9.50
N GLN A 108 15.78 11.01 9.07
CA GLN A 108 15.97 12.16 9.97
C GLN A 108 14.79 12.34 10.94
N LYS A 109 13.57 12.01 10.48
CA LYS A 109 12.37 12.05 11.34
C LYS A 109 12.15 10.76 12.15
N GLY A 110 13.09 9.83 12.13
CA GLY A 110 13.06 8.63 12.99
C GLY A 110 12.15 7.51 12.47
N ALA A 111 11.89 7.46 11.17
CA ALA A 111 11.13 6.36 10.56
C ALA A 111 11.83 5.01 10.83
N LYS A 112 11.05 4.00 11.27
CA LYS A 112 11.56 2.65 11.50
C LYS A 112 11.52 1.79 10.24
N TYR A 113 10.52 2.00 9.40
CA TYR A 113 10.30 1.28 8.15
C TYR A 113 10.09 2.28 7.02
N VAL A 114 10.73 2.06 5.91
CA VAL A 114 10.56 2.88 4.71
C VAL A 114 10.36 1.98 3.49
N GLU A 115 9.36 2.28 2.72
CA GLU A 115 9.01 1.48 1.54
C GLU A 115 9.55 2.14 0.28
N THR A 116 9.85 1.31 -0.72
CA THR A 116 10.31 1.71 -2.04
C THR A 116 9.91 0.71 -3.12
N ASP A 117 9.81 1.20 -4.36
CA ASP A 117 9.54 0.40 -5.56
C ASP A 117 10.85 0.11 -6.31
N VAL A 118 11.12 -1.16 -6.65
CA VAL A 118 12.34 -1.54 -7.37
C VAL A 118 12.03 -2.10 -8.75
N ARG A 119 12.82 -1.66 -9.76
CA ARG A 119 12.80 -2.18 -11.12
C ARG A 119 14.18 -2.60 -11.57
N GLN A 120 14.23 -3.67 -12.38
CA GLN A 120 15.46 -4.12 -13.01
C GLN A 120 15.57 -3.49 -14.40
N LEU A 121 16.73 -2.88 -14.67
CA LEU A 121 17.08 -2.30 -15.96
C LEU A 121 17.61 -3.35 -16.94
N LYS A 122 17.78 -2.96 -18.21
CA LYS A 122 18.31 -3.79 -19.28
C LYS A 122 19.71 -4.37 -18.98
N ASP A 123 20.55 -3.61 -18.27
CA ASP A 123 21.88 -4.04 -17.84
C ASP A 123 21.89 -4.85 -16.52
N GLY A 124 20.71 -5.19 -16.02
CA GLY A 124 20.51 -5.90 -14.77
C GLY A 124 20.71 -5.05 -13.51
N THR A 125 20.90 -3.74 -13.61
CA THR A 125 20.95 -2.83 -12.46
C THR A 125 19.55 -2.70 -11.86
N PHE A 126 19.44 -2.72 -10.54
CA PHE A 126 18.19 -2.45 -9.83
C PHE A 126 18.12 -0.97 -9.45
N VAL A 127 17.04 -0.29 -9.88
CA VAL A 127 16.79 1.13 -9.59
C VAL A 127 15.48 1.31 -8.85
N ILE A 128 15.39 2.42 -8.14
CA ILE A 128 14.23 2.79 -7.35
C ILE A 128 13.28 3.64 -8.20
N PHE A 129 12.18 3.04 -8.65
CA PHE A 129 11.20 3.74 -9.49
C PHE A 129 9.86 2.99 -9.54
N HIS A 130 8.74 3.70 -9.39
CA HIS A 130 7.42 3.08 -9.40
C HIS A 130 6.94 2.70 -10.78
N ASP A 131 6.90 3.66 -11.71
CA ASP A 131 6.27 3.49 -13.02
C ASP A 131 7.16 2.66 -13.97
N SER A 132 6.56 2.03 -14.96
CA SER A 132 7.32 1.40 -16.05
C SER A 132 7.84 2.41 -17.07
N ASN A 133 7.40 3.68 -17.00
CA ASN A 133 7.74 4.73 -17.92
C ASN A 133 8.23 5.98 -17.16
N LEU A 134 9.23 6.66 -17.68
CA LEU A 134 9.84 7.85 -17.08
C LEU A 134 8.97 9.12 -17.18
N LEU A 135 7.87 9.11 -17.95
CA LEU A 135 7.11 10.31 -18.32
C LEU A 135 6.64 11.11 -17.10
N ARG A 136 6.00 10.48 -16.14
CA ARG A 136 5.40 11.18 -14.96
C ARG A 136 6.43 11.87 -14.09
N MET A 137 7.57 11.22 -13.83
CA MET A 137 8.55 11.73 -12.88
C MET A 137 9.71 12.48 -13.53
N CYS A 138 10.03 12.15 -14.80
CA CYS A 138 11.20 12.69 -15.50
C CYS A 138 10.85 13.44 -16.80
N GLY A 139 9.58 13.49 -17.21
CA GLY A 139 9.12 14.20 -18.41
C GLY A 139 9.49 13.54 -19.74
N VAL A 140 9.94 12.28 -19.74
CA VAL A 140 10.45 11.59 -20.94
C VAL A 140 9.67 10.30 -21.17
N ASP A 141 9.08 10.13 -22.36
CA ASP A 141 8.36 8.92 -22.74
C ASP A 141 9.30 7.78 -23.11
N LYS A 142 9.84 7.10 -22.10
CA LYS A 142 10.71 5.93 -22.25
C LYS A 142 10.40 4.88 -21.19
N ARG A 143 10.34 3.60 -21.61
CA ARG A 143 10.27 2.49 -20.66
C ARG A 143 11.61 2.36 -19.94
N ILE A 144 11.58 2.45 -18.63
CA ILE A 144 12.78 2.42 -17.78
C ILE A 144 13.54 1.08 -17.90
N GLU A 145 12.81 -0.02 -18.03
CA GLU A 145 13.38 -1.38 -18.12
C GLU A 145 14.14 -1.63 -19.44
N ASN A 146 13.94 -0.76 -20.47
CA ASN A 146 14.66 -0.84 -21.74
C ASN A 146 15.98 -0.02 -21.74
N LEU A 147 16.31 0.60 -20.63
CA LEU A 147 17.47 1.47 -20.47
C LEU A 147 18.55 0.81 -19.61
N THR A 148 19.79 1.19 -19.82
CA THR A 148 20.91 0.96 -18.92
C THR A 148 20.92 2.02 -17.82
N TYR A 149 21.64 1.78 -16.71
CA TYR A 149 21.75 2.80 -15.65
C TYR A 149 22.46 4.07 -16.12
N GLN A 150 23.42 3.96 -17.04
CA GLN A 150 24.08 5.14 -17.64
C GLN A 150 23.11 6.01 -18.42
N GLU A 151 22.12 5.39 -19.08
CA GLU A 151 21.06 6.12 -19.78
C GLU A 151 20.06 6.73 -18.81
N VAL A 152 19.64 5.99 -17.79
CA VAL A 152 18.68 6.47 -16.75
C VAL A 152 19.22 7.70 -16.04
N LYS A 153 20.51 7.76 -15.72
CA LYS A 153 21.14 8.94 -15.08
C LYS A 153 20.98 10.24 -15.84
N LYS A 154 20.70 10.19 -17.14
CA LYS A 154 20.46 11.39 -17.96
C LYS A 154 19.08 12.01 -17.74
N TYR A 155 18.19 11.33 -17.04
CA TYR A 155 16.80 11.73 -16.82
C TYR A 155 16.53 11.93 -15.32
N PRO A 156 16.83 13.13 -14.78
CA PRO A 156 16.57 13.42 -13.37
C PRO A 156 15.07 13.43 -13.06
N VAL A 157 14.73 13.19 -11.81
CA VAL A 157 13.37 13.36 -11.28
C VAL A 157 13.09 14.86 -11.18
N ILE A 158 12.12 15.34 -11.97
CA ILE A 158 11.78 16.77 -12.10
C ILE A 158 10.38 17.10 -11.56
N THR A 159 9.60 16.10 -11.17
CA THR A 159 8.23 16.27 -10.64
C THR A 159 8.09 15.64 -9.25
N GLY A 160 6.96 15.87 -8.60
CA GLY A 160 6.67 15.43 -7.25
C GLY A 160 6.82 16.55 -6.23
N THR A 161 6.57 16.24 -4.97
CA THR A 161 6.55 17.22 -3.88
C THR A 161 7.91 17.93 -3.75
N ASN A 162 7.90 19.27 -3.80
CA ASN A 162 9.10 20.10 -3.65
C ASN A 162 10.24 19.74 -4.63
N ALA A 163 9.94 19.20 -5.82
CA ALA A 163 10.95 18.75 -6.79
C ALA A 163 11.95 19.87 -7.15
N SER A 164 11.50 21.12 -7.24
CA SER A 164 12.35 22.28 -7.56
C SER A 164 13.46 22.55 -6.52
N ALA A 165 13.29 22.10 -5.28
CA ALA A 165 14.31 22.20 -4.23
C ALA A 165 15.42 21.14 -4.38
N TYR A 166 15.21 20.10 -5.17
CA TYR A 166 16.13 18.97 -5.33
C TYR A 166 16.64 18.86 -6.78
N LYS A 167 17.39 19.89 -7.21
CA LYS A 167 18.00 19.92 -8.56
C LYS A 167 18.92 18.70 -8.77
N ASN A 168 18.93 18.17 -10.00
CA ASN A 168 19.73 17.00 -10.39
C ASN A 168 19.45 15.73 -9.56
N ASN A 169 18.22 15.55 -9.13
CA ASN A 169 17.80 14.38 -8.35
C ASN A 169 17.75 13.13 -9.25
N ILE A 170 18.84 12.37 -9.25
CA ILE A 170 18.99 11.16 -10.07
C ILE A 170 18.19 10.01 -9.46
N ILE A 171 17.58 9.18 -10.30
CA ILE A 171 16.93 7.94 -9.88
C ILE A 171 17.96 7.04 -9.16
N PRO A 172 17.77 6.70 -7.88
CA PRO A 172 18.77 5.95 -7.11
C PRO A 172 18.78 4.46 -7.48
N THR A 173 19.91 3.82 -7.25
CA THR A 173 19.98 2.35 -7.27
C THR A 173 19.45 1.75 -5.97
N LEU A 174 19.15 0.45 -6.00
CA LEU A 174 18.77 -0.30 -4.80
C LEU A 174 19.88 -0.26 -3.74
N GLU A 175 21.15 -0.31 -4.14
CA GLU A 175 22.28 -0.23 -3.21
C GLU A 175 22.33 1.13 -2.52
N GLN A 176 22.09 2.23 -3.24
CA GLN A 176 22.06 3.58 -2.66
C GLN A 176 20.89 3.74 -1.66
N TYR A 177 19.73 3.18 -1.98
CA TYR A 177 18.61 3.12 -1.04
C TYR A 177 18.97 2.35 0.23
N LEU A 178 19.58 1.15 0.10
CA LEU A 178 20.00 0.36 1.26
C LEU A 178 21.08 1.06 2.10
N GLN A 179 22.01 1.78 1.45
CA GLN A 179 22.98 2.61 2.15
C GLN A 179 22.29 3.70 2.99
N CYS A 180 21.27 4.36 2.41
CA CYS A 180 20.46 5.34 3.14
C CYS A 180 19.72 4.69 4.33
N CYS A 181 19.10 3.54 4.15
CA CYS A 181 18.46 2.78 5.21
C CYS A 181 19.46 2.42 6.33
N ASN A 182 20.64 1.95 5.96
CA ASN A 182 21.71 1.59 6.89
C ASN A 182 22.20 2.79 7.71
N LYS A 183 22.34 3.95 7.06
CA LYS A 183 22.75 5.22 7.71
C LYS A 183 21.79 5.62 8.82
N TYR A 184 20.49 5.51 8.58
CA TYR A 184 19.45 5.92 9.53
C TYR A 184 18.84 4.77 10.34
N SER A 185 19.41 3.56 10.24
CA SER A 185 18.91 2.35 10.93
C SER A 185 17.44 2.05 10.64
N MET A 186 16.97 2.34 9.42
CA MET A 186 15.63 2.01 8.94
C MET A 186 15.59 0.57 8.41
N THR A 187 14.46 -0.10 8.56
CA THR A 187 14.17 -1.39 7.93
C THR A 187 13.65 -1.15 6.51
N PRO A 188 14.33 -1.65 5.46
CA PRO A 188 13.86 -1.52 4.09
C PRO A 188 12.60 -2.37 3.85
N VAL A 189 11.61 -1.80 3.20
CA VAL A 189 10.45 -2.52 2.63
C VAL A 189 10.51 -2.32 1.12
N ILE A 190 10.68 -3.41 0.35
CA ILE A 190 11.08 -3.32 -1.06
C ILE A 190 10.04 -4.00 -1.93
N GLU A 191 9.31 -3.23 -2.73
CA GLU A 191 8.37 -3.78 -3.71
C GLU A 191 9.04 -4.15 -5.03
N ILE A 192 8.98 -5.42 -5.42
CA ILE A 192 9.44 -5.87 -6.73
C ILE A 192 8.36 -5.56 -7.78
N LYS A 193 8.67 -4.62 -8.69
CA LYS A 193 7.77 -4.22 -9.80
C LYS A 193 8.04 -4.97 -11.11
N SER A 194 9.31 -5.31 -11.37
CA SER A 194 9.70 -6.00 -12.61
C SER A 194 9.34 -7.48 -12.58
N ASN A 195 9.23 -8.08 -13.76
CA ASN A 195 9.26 -9.54 -13.90
C ASN A 195 10.72 -9.97 -13.78
N LEU A 196 11.05 -10.66 -12.72
CA LEU A 196 12.39 -11.18 -12.50
C LEU A 196 12.44 -12.66 -12.89
N ASP A 197 13.46 -13.04 -13.63
CA ASP A 197 13.84 -14.42 -13.81
C ASP A 197 14.68 -14.92 -12.62
N GLN A 198 15.13 -16.18 -12.65
CA GLN A 198 15.93 -16.76 -11.59
C GLN A 198 17.25 -15.99 -11.34
N ASN A 199 17.90 -15.52 -12.41
CA ASN A 199 19.13 -14.75 -12.31
C ASN A 199 18.86 -13.36 -11.69
N GLY A 200 17.79 -12.69 -12.10
CA GLY A 200 17.35 -11.43 -11.51
C GLY A 200 17.06 -11.58 -10.02
N VAL A 201 16.33 -12.63 -9.62
CA VAL A 201 16.03 -12.90 -8.20
C VAL A 201 17.31 -13.22 -7.42
N ALA A 202 18.24 -13.98 -7.98
CA ALA A 202 19.51 -14.28 -7.33
C ALA A 202 20.36 -13.01 -7.12
N LYS A 203 20.47 -12.16 -8.13
CA LYS A 203 21.15 -10.85 -8.04
C LYS A 203 20.49 -9.93 -7.02
N PHE A 204 19.16 -9.82 -7.06
CA PHE A 204 18.38 -9.06 -6.09
C PHE A 204 18.66 -9.53 -4.66
N ASN A 205 18.63 -10.85 -4.43
CA ASN A 205 18.91 -11.45 -3.12
C ASN A 205 20.33 -11.13 -2.63
N GLN A 206 21.33 -11.14 -3.51
CA GLN A 206 22.70 -10.74 -3.15
C GLN A 206 22.77 -9.28 -2.69
N ILE A 207 22.03 -8.38 -3.34
CA ILE A 207 22.01 -6.97 -2.99
C ILE A 207 21.33 -6.75 -1.64
N ILE A 208 20.14 -7.33 -1.42
CA ILE A 208 19.39 -7.10 -0.18
C ILE A 208 20.08 -7.68 1.06
N LYS A 209 20.93 -8.69 0.90
CA LYS A 209 21.77 -9.22 1.99
C LYS A 209 22.79 -8.21 2.53
N LYS A 210 23.06 -7.10 1.82
CA LYS A 210 23.93 -6.00 2.28
C LYS A 210 23.24 -5.06 3.28
N SER A 211 21.94 -5.22 3.49
CA SER A 211 21.18 -4.43 4.47
C SER A 211 21.55 -4.86 5.89
N ARG A 212 21.78 -3.88 6.77
CA ARG A 212 22.02 -4.13 8.22
C ARG A 212 20.75 -4.58 8.94
N LYS A 213 19.58 -4.09 8.53
CA LYS A 213 18.28 -4.54 9.01
C LYS A 213 17.72 -5.55 8.03
N SER A 214 17.16 -6.65 8.53
CA SER A 214 16.51 -7.63 7.66
C SER A 214 15.40 -6.97 6.85
N PRO A 215 15.48 -6.96 5.50
CA PRO A 215 14.48 -6.30 4.67
C PRO A 215 13.17 -7.08 4.66
N VAL A 216 12.09 -6.36 4.37
CA VAL A 216 10.80 -6.95 3.99
C VAL A 216 10.65 -6.83 2.48
N VAL A 217 10.45 -7.93 1.78
CA VAL A 217 10.23 -7.92 0.33
C VAL A 217 8.75 -8.08 0.04
N ILE A 218 8.21 -7.22 -0.79
CA ILE A 218 6.80 -7.23 -1.12
C ILE A 218 6.60 -7.26 -2.64
N SER A 219 5.50 -7.83 -3.13
CA SER A 219 5.12 -7.74 -4.55
C SER A 219 3.66 -8.13 -4.75
N PHE A 220 3.03 -7.56 -5.79
CA PHE A 220 1.79 -8.08 -6.36
C PHE A 220 1.99 -9.38 -7.15
N LYS A 221 3.22 -9.64 -7.60
CA LYS A 221 3.60 -10.81 -8.38
C LYS A 221 4.05 -11.90 -7.42
N GLU A 222 3.40 -13.03 -7.48
CA GLU A 222 3.71 -14.16 -6.59
C GLU A 222 5.00 -14.88 -7.01
N GLU A 223 5.23 -15.01 -8.31
CA GLU A 223 6.34 -15.77 -8.88
C GLU A 223 7.73 -15.34 -8.37
N PRO A 224 8.14 -14.05 -8.40
CA PRO A 224 9.43 -13.64 -7.87
C PRO A 224 9.53 -13.83 -6.35
N LEU A 225 8.41 -13.78 -5.61
CA LEU A 225 8.41 -14.06 -4.18
C LEU A 225 8.66 -15.54 -3.88
N ILE A 226 8.06 -16.45 -4.66
CA ILE A 226 8.28 -17.90 -4.55
C ILE A 226 9.73 -18.22 -4.87
N MET A 227 10.27 -17.71 -5.99
CA MET A 227 11.69 -17.91 -6.35
C MET A 227 12.63 -17.37 -5.26
N LEU A 228 12.32 -16.20 -4.71
CA LEU A 228 13.11 -15.64 -3.61
C LEU A 228 13.05 -16.52 -2.36
N ARG A 229 11.90 -17.04 -1.99
CA ARG A 229 11.74 -17.93 -0.83
C ARG A 229 12.53 -19.24 -0.99
N GLN A 230 12.67 -19.75 -2.21
CA GLN A 230 13.46 -20.95 -2.48
C GLN A 230 14.96 -20.77 -2.17
N ILE A 231 15.50 -19.56 -2.46
CA ILE A 231 16.93 -19.24 -2.26
C ILE A 231 17.23 -18.46 -0.98
N ASN A 232 16.19 -17.92 -0.31
CA ASN A 232 16.31 -17.19 0.95
C ASN A 232 15.15 -17.55 1.88
N ARG A 233 15.42 -18.47 2.80
CA ARG A 233 14.41 -19.03 3.71
C ARG A 233 14.03 -18.09 4.86
N THR A 234 14.82 -17.06 5.15
CA THR A 234 14.70 -16.20 6.34
C THR A 234 14.21 -14.79 6.05
N VAL A 235 14.29 -14.31 4.81
CA VAL A 235 13.81 -12.98 4.45
C VAL A 235 12.31 -12.87 4.68
N SER A 236 11.86 -11.75 5.27
CA SER A 236 10.43 -11.47 5.42
C SER A 236 9.83 -11.16 4.05
N ILE A 237 8.73 -11.83 3.71
CA ILE A 237 8.03 -11.65 2.43
C ILE A 237 6.56 -11.36 2.70
N GLN A 238 6.01 -10.37 2.01
CA GLN A 238 4.56 -10.10 2.03
C GLN A 238 4.01 -10.14 0.61
N TRP A 239 3.00 -10.96 0.38
CA TRP A 239 2.28 -10.98 -0.88
C TRP A 239 1.22 -9.87 -0.89
N ILE A 240 1.30 -8.97 -1.88
CA ILE A 240 0.36 -7.84 -2.00
C ILE A 240 -0.87 -8.32 -2.78
N LEU A 241 -2.04 -8.24 -2.13
CA LEU A 241 -3.32 -8.58 -2.73
C LEU A 241 -4.07 -7.32 -3.20
N ARG A 242 -4.64 -7.37 -4.41
CA ARG A 242 -5.45 -6.25 -4.96
C ARG A 242 -6.84 -6.20 -4.33
N ASP A 243 -7.37 -7.37 -3.99
CA ASP A 243 -8.73 -7.58 -3.53
C ASP A 243 -8.77 -8.05 -2.08
N GLN A 244 -9.89 -8.62 -1.67
CA GLN A 244 -10.08 -9.13 -0.32
C GLN A 244 -9.09 -10.26 0.03
N ILE A 245 -8.65 -10.27 1.27
CA ILE A 245 -7.84 -11.37 1.82
C ILE A 245 -8.72 -12.60 1.99
N THR A 246 -8.67 -13.50 1.01
CA THR A 246 -9.45 -14.74 0.98
C THR A 246 -8.79 -15.86 1.79
N SER A 247 -9.56 -16.92 2.11
CA SER A 247 -9.00 -18.12 2.75
C SER A 247 -7.99 -18.83 1.84
N ALA A 248 -8.21 -18.82 0.52
CA ALA A 248 -7.28 -19.37 -0.46
C ALA A 248 -5.93 -18.62 -0.42
N ALA A 249 -5.95 -17.28 -0.47
CA ALA A 249 -4.74 -16.48 -0.37
C ALA A 249 -3.99 -16.71 0.94
N LEU A 250 -4.70 -16.84 2.08
CA LEU A 250 -4.06 -17.16 3.36
C LEU A 250 -3.47 -18.57 3.40
N ASN A 251 -4.05 -19.53 2.69
CA ASN A 251 -3.46 -20.86 2.57
C ASN A 251 -2.16 -20.83 1.75
N GLU A 252 -2.11 -20.08 0.65
CA GLU A 252 -0.88 -19.90 -0.12
C GLU A 252 0.19 -19.14 0.68
N CYS A 253 -0.19 -18.09 1.42
CA CYS A 253 0.71 -17.41 2.33
C CYS A 253 1.30 -18.38 3.38
N ALA A 254 0.47 -19.24 3.98
CA ALA A 254 0.95 -20.24 4.93
C ALA A 254 1.91 -21.26 4.28
N ARG A 255 1.61 -21.72 3.05
CA ARG A 255 2.42 -22.67 2.28
C ARG A 255 3.84 -22.16 2.05
N TYR A 256 3.98 -20.89 1.65
CA TYR A 256 5.26 -20.28 1.33
C TYR A 256 5.88 -19.48 2.49
N LYS A 257 5.24 -19.45 3.65
CA LYS A 257 5.64 -18.62 4.80
C LYS A 257 5.73 -17.15 4.42
N PHE A 258 4.69 -16.67 3.74
CA PHE A 258 4.49 -15.26 3.43
C PHE A 258 3.55 -14.63 4.46
N ASP A 259 3.78 -13.35 4.74
CA ASP A 259 2.78 -12.46 5.30
C ASP A 259 1.91 -11.90 4.17
N VAL A 260 0.84 -11.18 4.52
CA VAL A 260 -0.08 -10.60 3.54
C VAL A 260 -0.06 -9.08 3.64
N SER A 261 -0.10 -8.42 2.47
CA SER A 261 -0.29 -6.98 2.35
C SER A 261 -1.52 -6.70 1.49
N ALA A 262 -2.43 -5.81 1.93
CA ALA A 262 -3.66 -5.52 1.21
C ALA A 262 -4.13 -4.08 1.41
N GLN A 263 -5.02 -3.61 0.53
CA GLN A 263 -5.69 -2.33 0.74
C GLN A 263 -6.58 -2.40 1.99
N TYR A 264 -6.50 -1.39 2.87
CA TYR A 264 -7.23 -1.41 4.15
C TYR A 264 -8.74 -1.57 3.98
N GLY A 265 -9.35 -1.03 2.91
CA GLY A 265 -10.78 -1.19 2.60
C GLY A 265 -11.19 -2.61 2.18
N CYS A 266 -10.23 -3.50 1.91
CA CYS A 266 -10.47 -4.88 1.48
C CYS A 266 -10.43 -5.90 2.63
N THR A 267 -10.30 -5.45 3.89
CA THR A 267 -10.20 -6.33 5.06
C THR A 267 -11.04 -5.82 6.25
N ASN A 268 -11.19 -6.66 7.26
CA ASN A 268 -11.86 -6.34 8.51
C ASN A 268 -11.19 -7.10 9.67
N ARG A 269 -11.62 -6.81 10.92
CA ARG A 269 -11.07 -7.42 12.13
C ARG A 269 -11.07 -8.95 12.11
N ALA A 270 -12.16 -9.56 11.62
CA ALA A 270 -12.25 -11.03 11.57
C ALA A 270 -11.25 -11.63 10.57
N THR A 271 -11.00 -10.95 9.46
CA THR A 271 -9.99 -11.36 8.47
C THR A 271 -8.58 -11.26 9.04
N ILE A 272 -8.25 -10.18 9.77
CA ILE A 272 -6.97 -10.03 10.47
C ILE A 272 -6.78 -11.15 11.49
N ALA A 273 -7.77 -11.40 12.34
CA ALA A 273 -7.73 -12.48 13.33
C ALA A 273 -7.53 -13.87 12.68
N ARG A 274 -8.17 -14.12 11.51
CA ARG A 274 -8.00 -15.36 10.76
C ARG A 274 -6.59 -15.49 10.15
N ALA A 275 -5.96 -14.40 9.70
CA ALA A 275 -4.58 -14.41 9.27
C ALA A 275 -3.65 -14.75 10.45
N HIS A 276 -3.84 -14.11 11.59
CA HIS A 276 -3.05 -14.35 12.79
C HIS A 276 -3.19 -15.80 13.31
N SER A 277 -4.38 -16.41 13.22
CA SER A 277 -4.55 -17.83 13.59
C SER A 277 -3.73 -18.81 12.74
N LYS A 278 -3.20 -18.33 11.60
CA LYS A 278 -2.27 -19.06 10.73
C LYS A 278 -0.82 -18.57 10.84
N ASN A 279 -0.48 -17.75 11.85
CA ASN A 279 0.80 -17.08 12.03
C ASN A 279 1.20 -16.18 10.84
N ILE A 280 0.23 -15.58 10.16
CA ILE A 280 0.44 -14.67 9.04
C ILE A 280 0.22 -13.24 9.55
N LYS A 281 1.23 -12.38 9.41
CA LYS A 281 1.11 -10.95 9.69
C LYS A 281 0.34 -10.24 8.59
N VAL A 282 -0.32 -9.15 8.97
CA VAL A 282 -1.13 -8.34 8.05
C VAL A 282 -0.56 -6.94 7.96
N ALA A 283 -0.14 -6.55 6.75
CA ALA A 283 0.19 -5.19 6.39
C ALA A 283 -0.97 -4.57 5.61
N LEU A 284 -1.29 -3.31 5.90
CA LEU A 284 -2.37 -2.63 5.17
C LEU A 284 -1.89 -1.30 4.60
N TRP A 285 -2.38 -0.97 3.41
CA TRP A 285 -2.04 0.24 2.67
C TRP A 285 -3.28 0.84 1.99
N LEU A 286 -3.37 2.07 1.57
CA LEU A 286 -2.50 3.18 1.92
C LEU A 286 -3.29 4.14 2.81
N PHE A 287 -2.78 4.49 3.98
CA PHE A 287 -3.46 5.35 4.94
C PHE A 287 -3.04 6.82 4.76
N THR A 288 -4.03 7.70 4.69
CA THR A 288 -3.86 9.16 4.65
C THR A 288 -4.49 9.85 5.86
N ASP A 289 -5.36 9.14 6.61
CA ASP A 289 -6.06 9.62 7.81
C ASP A 289 -5.66 8.77 9.03
N SER A 290 -5.05 9.41 10.03
CA SER A 290 -4.58 8.76 11.27
C SER A 290 -5.73 8.11 12.05
N ARG A 291 -6.93 8.69 12.02
CA ARG A 291 -8.10 8.14 12.73
C ARG A 291 -8.51 6.79 12.15
N ILE A 292 -8.39 6.63 10.82
CA ILE A 292 -8.65 5.34 10.15
C ILE A 292 -7.52 4.37 10.51
N ALA A 293 -6.27 4.82 10.44
CA ALA A 293 -5.11 4.01 10.81
C ALA A 293 -5.21 3.48 12.24
N ASP A 294 -5.60 4.31 13.22
CA ASP A 294 -5.78 3.91 14.62
C ASP A 294 -6.83 2.82 14.80
N CYS A 295 -7.87 2.82 13.99
CA CYS A 295 -8.87 1.76 14.04
C CYS A 295 -8.31 0.42 13.59
N TYR A 296 -7.51 0.40 12.53
CA TYR A 296 -6.87 -0.81 12.06
C TYR A 296 -5.75 -1.28 13.01
N LYS A 297 -5.03 -0.35 13.67
CA LYS A 297 -4.14 -0.68 14.79
C LYS A 297 -4.91 -1.43 15.90
N ASN A 298 -6.06 -0.89 16.30
CA ASN A 298 -6.92 -1.52 17.32
C ASN A 298 -7.49 -2.87 16.87
N TRP A 299 -7.51 -3.19 15.59
CA TRP A 299 -7.87 -4.51 15.06
C TRP A 299 -6.70 -5.48 15.02
N GLY A 300 -5.49 -5.02 15.40
CA GLY A 300 -4.30 -5.85 15.47
C GLY A 300 -3.51 -5.91 14.16
N THR A 301 -3.69 -4.96 13.24
CA THR A 301 -2.85 -4.89 12.04
C THR A 301 -1.38 -4.73 12.43
N ASP A 302 -0.49 -5.51 11.84
CA ASP A 302 0.94 -5.54 12.19
C ASP A 302 1.70 -4.36 11.57
N TYR A 303 1.33 -3.95 10.35
CA TYR A 303 1.98 -2.86 9.63
C TYR A 303 0.95 -1.97 8.92
N LEU A 304 1.20 -0.66 8.96
CA LEU A 304 0.40 0.35 8.30
C LEU A 304 1.29 1.16 7.35
N THR A 305 1.03 1.06 6.05
CA THR A 305 1.74 1.86 5.05
C THR A 305 1.03 3.21 4.89
N CYS A 306 1.77 4.29 5.09
CA CYS A 306 1.28 5.66 5.18
C CYS A 306 2.16 6.60 4.35
N GLU A 307 1.59 7.74 3.91
CA GLU A 307 2.35 8.78 3.22
C GLU A 307 3.03 9.78 4.17
N ARG A 308 2.73 9.69 5.47
CA ARG A 308 3.28 10.55 6.54
C ARG A 308 3.58 9.75 7.80
N MET A 309 4.35 10.31 8.70
CA MET A 309 4.50 9.78 10.06
C MET A 309 3.13 9.81 10.76
N MET A 310 2.71 8.68 11.36
CA MET A 310 1.46 8.53 12.12
C MET A 310 1.73 7.96 13.51
#